data_4e33f8d23d8137a5958cdb2a80044f7c
#
_entry.id   4e33f8d23d8137a5958cdb2a80044f7c
#
_cell.length_a   1.000
_cell.length_b   1.000
_cell.length_c   1.000
_cell.angle_alpha   90.00
_cell.angle_beta   90.00
_cell.angle_gamma   90.00
#
_symmetry.space_group_name_H-M   'P 1'
#
loop_
_entity.id
_entity.type
_entity.pdbx_description
1 polymer ?
#
loop_
_entity_poly.entity_id
_entity_poly.type
_entity_poly.pdbx_seq_one_letter_code
_entity_poly.pdbx_strand_id
1 'polypeptide(L)' 'MIDNDAFDEGYDAYWEGVDVSDNPYDAEKDADARLSWEQGWRKARQHDYDESEG' A
#
# COMPACT_ATOMS: atom_id res chain seq x y z
N MET A 1 9.77 -11.48 4.40
CA MET A 1 8.59 -12.13 3.79
C MET A 1 7.46 -11.11 3.67
N ILE A 2 6.79 -11.07 2.52
CA ILE A 2 5.71 -10.12 2.30
C ILE A 2 4.44 -10.58 3.00
N ASP A 3 3.81 -9.65 3.70
CA ASP A 3 2.52 -9.88 4.33
C ASP A 3 1.43 -9.58 3.31
N ASN A 4 0.82 -10.62 2.77
CA ASN A 4 -0.18 -10.45 1.71
C ASN A 4 -1.41 -9.69 2.18
N ASP A 5 -1.80 -9.86 3.45
CA ASP A 5 -2.94 -9.13 3.97
C ASP A 5 -2.65 -7.63 4.04
N ALA A 6 -1.45 -7.28 4.50
CA ALA A 6 -1.07 -5.87 4.56
C ALA A 6 -0.91 -5.29 3.15
N PHE A 7 -0.38 -6.08 2.23
CA PHE A 7 -0.25 -5.65 0.84
C PHE A 7 -1.63 -5.32 0.25
N ASP A 8 -2.59 -6.22 0.43
CA ASP A 8 -3.94 -5.99 -0.07
C ASP A 8 -4.58 -4.77 0.58
N GLU A 9 -4.36 -4.58 1.87
CA GLU A 9 -4.87 -3.40 2.56
C GLU A 9 -4.31 -2.12 1.98
N GLY A 10 -3.01 -2.11 1.71
CA GLY A 10 -2.38 -0.94 1.11
C GLY A 10 -2.90 -0.65 -0.28
N TYR A 11 -3.10 -1.69 -1.06
CA TYR A 11 -3.65 -1.54 -2.40
C TYR A 11 -5.04 -0.90 -2.34
N ASP A 12 -5.90 -1.42 -1.47
CA ASP A 12 -7.25 -0.88 -1.31
C ASP A 12 -7.22 0.55 -0.76
N ALA A 13 -6.29 0.82 0.16
CA ALA A 13 -6.19 2.14 0.78
C ALA A 13 -5.94 3.22 -0.25
N TYR A 14 -5.14 2.94 -1.26
CA TYR A 14 -4.90 3.92 -2.32
C TYR A 14 -6.23 4.33 -2.99
N TRP A 15 -7.06 3.35 -3.32
CA TRP A 15 -8.32 3.61 -4.00
C TRP A 15 -9.35 4.28 -3.09
N GLU A 16 -9.17 4.16 -1.77
CA GLU A 16 -10.04 4.83 -0.82
C GLU A 16 -9.60 6.26 -0.51
N GLY A 17 -8.48 6.68 -1.08
CA GLY A 17 -7.98 8.03 -0.86
C GLY A 17 -7.11 8.18 0.37
N VAL A 18 -6.65 7.07 0.95
CA VAL A 18 -5.76 7.08 2.11
C VAL A 18 -4.35 7.40 1.64
N ASP A 19 -3.67 8.32 2.32
CA ASP A 19 -2.30 8.69 2.01
C ASP A 19 -1.34 7.62 2.50
N VAL A 20 -0.20 7.47 1.80
CA VAL A 20 0.82 6.52 2.20
C VAL A 20 1.35 6.80 3.61
N SER A 21 1.32 8.05 4.03
CA SER A 21 1.75 8.44 5.37
C SER A 21 0.76 8.01 6.46
N ASP A 22 -0.44 7.61 6.07
CA ASP A 22 -1.46 7.13 7.02
C ASP A 22 -1.41 5.62 7.22
N ASN A 23 -0.30 5.00 6.86
CA ASN A 23 -0.05 3.59 7.06
C ASN A 23 -0.36 3.19 8.51
N PRO A 24 -1.25 2.22 8.74
CA PRO A 24 -1.67 1.85 10.09
C PRO A 24 -0.65 1.02 10.86
N TYR A 25 0.39 0.56 10.20
CA TYR A 25 1.37 -0.31 10.83
C TYR A 25 2.55 0.50 11.38
N ASP A 26 3.07 0.04 12.52
CA ASP A 26 4.18 0.69 13.19
C ASP A 26 5.51 0.32 12.53
N ALA A 27 6.37 1.33 12.31
CA ALA A 27 7.65 1.12 11.64
C ALA A 27 8.61 0.24 12.43
N GLU A 28 8.45 0.18 13.75
CA GLU A 28 9.33 -0.61 14.61
C GLU A 28 8.74 -1.97 14.95
N LYS A 29 7.45 -2.02 15.26
CA LYS A 29 6.79 -3.24 15.71
C LYS A 29 6.30 -4.10 14.57
N ASP A 30 5.82 -3.47 13.52
CA ASP A 30 5.22 -4.16 12.38
C ASP A 30 5.91 -3.75 11.09
N ALA A 31 7.25 -3.74 11.10
CA ALA A 31 8.03 -3.26 9.97
C ALA A 31 7.70 -4.00 8.67
N ASP A 32 7.56 -5.32 8.74
CA ASP A 32 7.26 -6.12 7.55
C ASP A 32 5.88 -5.80 7.01
N ALA A 33 4.89 -5.71 7.89
CA ALA A 33 3.53 -5.38 7.48
C ALA A 33 3.47 -3.95 6.94
N ARG A 34 4.20 -3.05 7.58
CA ARG A 34 4.24 -1.67 7.12
C ARG A 34 4.81 -1.57 5.71
N LEU A 35 5.90 -2.28 5.45
CA LEU A 35 6.51 -2.28 4.13
C LEU A 35 5.58 -2.91 3.09
N SER A 36 4.94 -4.01 3.44
CA SER A 36 4.01 -4.68 2.53
C SER A 36 2.83 -3.78 2.19
N TRP A 37 2.28 -3.09 3.19
CA TRP A 37 1.19 -2.14 2.98
C TRP A 37 1.63 -1.03 2.02
N GLU A 38 2.82 -0.49 2.24
CA GLU A 38 3.35 0.57 1.39
C GLU A 38 3.53 0.10 -0.04
N GLN A 39 4.04 -1.12 -0.22
CA GLN A 39 4.22 -1.66 -1.56
C GLN A 39 2.89 -1.87 -2.27
N GLY A 40 1.87 -2.33 -1.54
CA GLY A 40 0.53 -2.46 -2.11
C GLY A 40 -0.03 -1.12 -2.54
N TRP A 41 0.14 -0.12 -1.69
CA TRP A 41 -0.30 1.23 -2.00
C TRP A 41 0.37 1.77 -3.27
N ARG A 42 1.69 1.58 -3.37
CA ARG A 42 2.44 2.04 -4.53
C ARG A 42 2.05 1.28 -5.80
N LYS A 43 1.75 0.00 -5.66
CA LYS A 43 1.31 -0.80 -6.78
C LYS A 43 -0.01 -0.28 -7.35
N ALA A 44 -0.93 0.03 -6.47
CA ALA A 44 -2.23 0.60 -6.87
C ALA A 44 -2.03 1.94 -7.58
N ARG A 45 -1.15 2.77 -7.03
CA ARG A 45 -0.85 4.05 -7.62
C ARG A 45 -0.29 3.91 -9.03
N GLN A 46 0.61 2.95 -9.21
CA GLN A 46 1.20 2.72 -10.52
C GLN A 46 0.15 2.23 -11.52
N HIS A 47 -0.73 1.35 -11.09
CA HIS A 47 -1.81 0.87 -11.95
C HIS A 47 -2.72 2.03 -12.36
N ASP A 48 -3.01 2.94 -11.44
CA ASP A 48 -3.84 4.10 -11.73
C ASP A 48 -3.18 4.97 -12.80
N TYR A 49 -1.91 5.24 -12.67
CA TYR A 49 -1.18 6.03 -13.64
C TYR A 49 -1.10 5.34 -15.00
N ASP A 50 -0.86 4.05 -15.01
CA ASP A 50 -0.78 3.29 -16.25
C ASP A 50 -2.10 3.32 -17.00
N GLU A 51 -3.20 3.19 -16.28
CA GLU A 51 -4.52 3.24 -16.90
C GLU A 51 -4.85 4.63 -17.40
N SER A 52 -4.38 5.65 -16.72
CA SER A 52 -4.64 7.03 -17.10
C SER A 52 -4.01 7.38 -18.45
N GLU A 53 -2.93 6.73 -18.79
CA GLU A 53 -2.23 6.99 -20.04
C GLU A 53 -2.86 6.27 -21.22
N GLY A 54 -3.59 5.21 -20.91
CA GLY A 54 -4.21 4.38 -21.92
C GLY A 54 -5.27 5.06 -22.70
#